data_f5b0def8b898c56808922646b60635a6
#
_entry.id   f5b0def8b898c56808922646b60635a6
#
_cell.length_a   1.000
_cell.length_b   1.000
_cell.length_c   1.000
_cell.angle_alpha   90.00
_cell.angle_beta   90.00
_cell.angle_gamma   90.00
#
_symmetry.space_group_name_H-M   'P 1'
#
loop_
_entity.id
_entity.type
_entity.pdbx_description
1 polymer ?
#
loop_
_entity_poly.entity_id
_entity_poly.type
_entity_poly.pdbx_seq_one_letter_code
_entity_poly.pdbx_strand_id
1 'polypeptide(L)'
;YLCKVALDITAKHSPDFIGELDEEKYKKTLWNHRPLTDFWRVGAGTVSRLASVGLLTMEDIAHANEDLLYHLFGVDAELLIDHAWGREPTLMEDIKNYKSQSNSIGSGQVLGCDCNYENGKLIVKEMVDLLCLELVDKGLVTDSITLHIGYSKHFEKKPAHGTARMT
;
A
#
# COMPACT_ATOMS: atom_id res chain seq x y z
N TYR A 1 4.84 -7.12 -11.46
CA TYR A 1 3.64 -7.62 -10.79
C TYR A 1 3.69 -9.13 -10.56
N LEU A 2 3.78 -9.96 -11.60
CA LEU A 2 3.73 -11.43 -11.48
C LEU A 2 4.79 -12.02 -10.55
N CYS A 3 6.01 -11.49 -10.53
CA CYS A 3 7.04 -11.91 -9.56
C CYS A 3 6.60 -11.70 -8.10
N LYS A 4 5.91 -10.59 -7.81
CA LYS A 4 5.39 -10.32 -6.47
C LYS A 4 4.25 -11.27 -6.11
N VAL A 5 3.35 -11.54 -7.06
CA VAL A 5 2.24 -12.51 -6.87
C VAL A 5 2.79 -13.92 -6.70
N ALA A 6 3.78 -14.33 -7.50
CA ALA A 6 4.45 -15.62 -7.37
C ALA A 6 5.09 -15.78 -5.97
N LEU A 7 5.74 -14.73 -5.46
CA LEU A 7 6.31 -14.74 -4.12
C LEU A 7 5.24 -14.91 -3.05
N ASP A 8 4.18 -14.11 -3.08
CA ASP A 8 3.20 -14.04 -1.99
C ASP A 8 2.23 -15.23 -1.97
N ILE A 9 1.77 -15.68 -3.13
CA ILE A 9 0.74 -16.74 -3.23
C ILE A 9 1.36 -18.11 -3.49
N THR A 10 2.43 -18.20 -4.27
CA THR A 10 2.99 -19.50 -4.69
C THR A 10 4.20 -19.88 -3.83
N ALA A 11 5.26 -19.08 -3.84
CA ALA A 11 6.54 -19.44 -3.24
C ALA A 11 6.46 -19.61 -1.70
N LYS A 12 5.76 -18.72 -1.00
CA LYS A 12 5.60 -18.80 0.46
C LYS A 12 4.89 -20.07 0.94
N HIS A 13 4.12 -20.71 0.06
CA HIS A 13 3.35 -21.92 0.36
C HIS A 13 3.96 -23.17 -0.28
N SER A 14 5.08 -23.04 -0.97
CA SER A 14 5.84 -24.15 -1.57
C SER A 14 6.89 -24.68 -0.58
N PRO A 15 7.16 -25.99 -0.53
CA PRO A 15 8.15 -26.59 0.37
C PRO A 15 9.58 -26.09 0.15
N ASP A 16 9.92 -25.70 -1.07
CA ASP A 16 11.23 -25.20 -1.49
C ASP A 16 11.29 -23.65 -1.54
N PHE A 17 10.19 -22.98 -1.21
CA PHE A 17 10.05 -21.51 -1.28
C PHE A 17 10.33 -20.91 -2.66
N ILE A 18 10.15 -21.70 -3.72
CA ILE A 18 10.31 -21.27 -5.11
C ILE A 18 8.93 -21.16 -5.76
N GLY A 19 8.70 -20.08 -6.49
CA GLY A 19 7.49 -19.84 -7.27
C GLY A 19 7.82 -19.24 -8.61
N GLU A 20 7.18 -19.75 -9.65
CA GLU A 20 7.28 -19.24 -11.01
C GLU A 20 5.88 -18.93 -11.53
N LEU A 21 5.73 -17.78 -12.17
CA LEU A 21 4.46 -17.31 -12.71
C LEU A 21 4.71 -16.45 -13.95
N ASP A 22 4.15 -16.89 -15.07
CA ASP A 22 3.95 -16.10 -16.28
C ASP A 22 2.46 -15.76 -16.46
N GLU A 23 2.11 -15.02 -17.51
CA GLU A 23 0.72 -14.60 -17.74
C GLU A 23 -0.22 -15.80 -17.99
N GLU A 24 0.24 -16.85 -18.70
CA GLU A 24 -0.59 -18.02 -18.99
C GLU A 24 -0.83 -18.84 -17.72
N LYS A 25 0.23 -19.08 -16.94
CA LYS A 25 0.16 -19.80 -15.68
C LYS A 25 -0.67 -19.04 -14.67
N TYR A 26 -0.51 -17.70 -14.59
CA TYR A 26 -1.33 -16.83 -13.76
C TYR A 26 -2.82 -16.99 -14.07
N LYS A 27 -3.22 -16.86 -15.33
CA LYS A 27 -4.61 -17.03 -15.76
C LYS A 27 -5.14 -18.43 -15.48
N LYS A 28 -4.33 -19.45 -15.71
CA LYS A 28 -4.72 -20.85 -15.50
C LYS A 28 -4.90 -21.23 -14.03
N THR A 29 -4.09 -20.66 -13.12
CA THR A 29 -4.00 -21.12 -11.74
C THR A 29 -4.52 -20.15 -10.72
N LEU A 30 -4.46 -18.82 -10.96
CA LEU A 30 -4.75 -17.79 -9.97
C LEU A 30 -5.90 -16.84 -10.36
N TRP A 31 -6.41 -16.88 -11.59
CA TRP A 31 -7.49 -15.98 -11.97
C TRP A 31 -8.73 -16.12 -11.09
N ASN A 32 -9.03 -17.34 -10.63
CA ASN A 32 -10.13 -17.64 -9.73
C ASN A 32 -9.71 -17.79 -8.26
N HIS A 33 -8.45 -17.41 -7.92
CA HIS A 33 -7.97 -17.47 -6.55
C HIS A 33 -8.73 -16.50 -5.65
N ARG A 34 -8.98 -16.94 -4.43
CA ARG A 34 -9.62 -16.17 -3.34
C ARG A 34 -8.87 -16.41 -2.03
N PRO A 35 -8.80 -15.39 -1.17
CA PRO A 35 -9.40 -14.05 -1.28
C PRO A 35 -8.58 -13.12 -2.17
N LEU A 36 -9.22 -12.10 -2.73
CA LEU A 36 -8.55 -11.08 -3.53
C LEU A 36 -7.49 -10.27 -2.76
N THR A 37 -7.58 -10.25 -1.43
CA THR A 37 -6.59 -9.59 -0.56
C THR A 37 -5.20 -10.22 -0.60
N ASP A 38 -5.06 -11.42 -1.14
CA ASP A 38 -3.75 -12.08 -1.30
C ASP A 38 -2.94 -11.44 -2.45
N PHE A 39 -3.63 -10.76 -3.36
CA PHE A 39 -2.98 -10.07 -4.46
C PHE A 39 -2.43 -8.71 -4.03
N TRP A 40 -1.21 -8.44 -4.44
CA TRP A 40 -0.55 -7.17 -4.17
C TRP A 40 -1.39 -5.97 -4.62
N ARG A 41 -1.49 -4.94 -3.77
CA ARG A 41 -2.28 -3.72 -3.90
C ARG A 41 -3.81 -3.90 -3.85
N VAL A 42 -4.31 -5.08 -3.55
CA VAL A 42 -5.74 -5.29 -3.33
C VAL A 42 -6.03 -5.36 -1.83
N GLY A 43 -6.44 -4.25 -1.26
CA GLY A 43 -6.80 -4.17 0.16
C GLY A 43 -8.27 -4.48 0.44
N ALA A 44 -8.63 -4.62 1.72
CA ALA A 44 -9.99 -4.91 2.15
C ALA A 44 -11.03 -3.90 1.63
N GLY A 45 -10.68 -2.61 1.53
CA GLY A 45 -11.55 -1.57 0.98
C GLY A 45 -11.84 -1.78 -0.51
N THR A 46 -10.82 -2.18 -1.29
CA THR A 46 -10.97 -2.52 -2.71
C THR A 46 -11.85 -3.75 -2.87
N VAL A 47 -11.60 -4.80 -2.10
CA VAL A 47 -12.41 -6.03 -2.13
C VAL A 47 -13.87 -5.74 -1.81
N SER A 48 -14.17 -4.94 -0.80
CA SER A 48 -15.53 -4.58 -0.42
C SER A 48 -16.27 -3.85 -1.56
N ARG A 49 -15.61 -2.93 -2.25
CA ARG A 49 -16.18 -2.22 -3.41
C ARG A 49 -16.41 -3.15 -4.59
N LEU A 50 -15.47 -4.03 -4.92
CA LEU A 50 -15.58 -5.01 -5.98
C LEU A 50 -16.73 -5.99 -5.69
N ALA A 51 -16.80 -6.50 -4.47
CA ALA A 51 -17.86 -7.42 -4.04
C ALA A 51 -19.27 -6.80 -4.14
N SER A 52 -19.40 -5.48 -3.90
CA SER A 52 -20.70 -4.79 -4.02
C SER A 52 -21.26 -4.77 -5.45
N VAL A 53 -20.41 -5.01 -6.45
CA VAL A 53 -20.79 -5.10 -7.88
C VAL A 53 -20.61 -6.52 -8.44
N GLY A 54 -20.38 -7.52 -7.55
CA GLY A 54 -20.30 -8.93 -7.93
C GLY A 54 -18.94 -9.38 -8.48
N LEU A 55 -17.89 -8.57 -8.39
CA LEU A 55 -16.55 -8.91 -8.84
C LEU A 55 -15.76 -9.52 -7.67
N LEU A 56 -15.46 -10.81 -7.74
CA LEU A 56 -14.91 -11.59 -6.63
C LEU A 56 -13.54 -12.22 -6.95
N THR A 57 -13.12 -12.18 -8.20
CA THR A 57 -11.88 -12.81 -8.70
C THR A 57 -11.14 -11.86 -9.64
N MET A 58 -9.88 -12.16 -9.93
CA MET A 58 -9.12 -11.42 -10.94
C MET A 58 -9.70 -11.63 -12.35
N GLU A 59 -10.28 -12.80 -12.63
CA GLU A 59 -10.99 -13.06 -13.88
C GLU A 59 -12.22 -12.16 -14.04
N ASP A 60 -13.01 -12.00 -12.97
CA ASP A 60 -14.17 -11.10 -12.99
C ASP A 60 -13.72 -9.65 -13.29
N ILE A 61 -12.63 -9.20 -12.66
CA ILE A 61 -12.11 -7.85 -12.87
C ILE A 61 -11.60 -7.68 -14.30
N ALA A 62 -10.85 -8.66 -14.82
CA ALA A 62 -10.30 -8.63 -16.17
C ALA A 62 -11.38 -8.52 -17.27
N HIS A 63 -12.55 -9.09 -17.02
CA HIS A 63 -13.68 -9.08 -17.97
C HIS A 63 -14.77 -8.05 -17.61
N ALA A 64 -14.59 -7.29 -16.54
CA ALA A 64 -15.55 -6.27 -16.14
C ALA A 64 -15.58 -5.09 -17.14
N ASN A 65 -16.68 -4.36 -17.12
CA ASN A 65 -16.76 -3.10 -17.86
C ASN A 65 -15.75 -2.10 -17.24
N GLU A 66 -14.85 -1.58 -18.09
CA GLU A 66 -13.81 -0.64 -17.66
C GLU A 66 -14.40 0.66 -17.09
N ASP A 67 -15.47 1.20 -17.69
CA ASP A 67 -16.14 2.41 -17.20
C ASP A 67 -16.66 2.23 -15.76
N LEU A 68 -17.15 1.03 -15.44
CA LEU A 68 -17.58 0.68 -14.08
C LEU A 68 -16.39 0.73 -13.12
N LEU A 69 -15.25 0.16 -13.52
CA LEU A 69 -14.03 0.15 -12.70
C LEU A 69 -13.48 1.56 -12.50
N TYR A 70 -13.45 2.38 -13.57
CA TYR A 70 -13.05 3.78 -13.46
C TYR A 70 -14.02 4.60 -12.59
N HIS A 71 -15.31 4.32 -12.64
CA HIS A 71 -16.28 4.96 -11.75
C HIS A 71 -16.03 4.60 -10.26
N LEU A 72 -15.67 3.36 -9.99
CA LEU A 72 -15.42 2.90 -8.62
C LEU A 72 -14.07 3.36 -8.07
N PHE A 73 -13.02 3.37 -8.87
CA PHE A 73 -11.63 3.51 -8.41
C PHE A 73 -10.89 4.70 -8.99
N GLY A 74 -11.49 5.44 -9.94
CA GLY A 74 -10.82 6.53 -10.64
C GLY A 74 -9.58 6.02 -11.39
N VAL A 75 -8.49 6.77 -11.35
CA VAL A 75 -7.23 6.42 -12.03
C VAL A 75 -6.59 5.13 -11.51
N ASP A 76 -6.90 4.71 -10.30
CA ASP A 76 -6.40 3.44 -9.74
C ASP A 76 -6.99 2.21 -10.45
N ALA A 77 -8.08 2.38 -11.21
CA ALA A 77 -8.68 1.33 -12.00
C ALA A 77 -7.74 0.81 -13.09
N GLU A 78 -6.95 1.69 -13.71
CA GLU A 78 -6.00 1.33 -14.77
C GLU A 78 -5.02 0.25 -14.29
N LEU A 79 -4.40 0.50 -13.13
CA LEU A 79 -3.48 -0.47 -12.53
C LEU A 79 -4.18 -1.77 -12.13
N LEU A 80 -5.41 -1.66 -11.61
CA LEU A 80 -6.20 -2.84 -11.21
C LEU A 80 -6.54 -3.72 -12.42
N ILE A 81 -6.92 -3.11 -13.55
CA ILE A 81 -7.21 -3.81 -14.81
C ILE A 81 -5.96 -4.49 -15.35
N ASP A 82 -4.83 -3.78 -15.43
CA ASP A 82 -3.57 -4.35 -15.90
C ASP A 82 -3.14 -5.52 -15.03
N HIS A 83 -3.21 -5.39 -13.72
CA HIS A 83 -2.87 -6.46 -12.78
C HIS A 83 -3.83 -7.65 -12.89
N ALA A 84 -5.12 -7.42 -13.17
CA ALA A 84 -6.07 -8.51 -13.42
C ALA A 84 -5.70 -9.32 -14.66
N TRP A 85 -5.12 -8.70 -15.68
CA TRP A 85 -4.56 -9.38 -16.84
C TRP A 85 -3.16 -9.96 -16.62
N GLY A 86 -2.53 -9.71 -15.47
CA GLY A 86 -1.16 -10.15 -15.17
C GLY A 86 -0.08 -9.24 -15.74
N ARG A 87 -0.43 -8.02 -16.11
CA ARG A 87 0.48 -7.05 -16.74
C ARG A 87 1.03 -6.06 -15.74
N GLU A 88 2.22 -5.53 -16.03
CA GLU A 88 2.84 -4.43 -15.29
C GLU A 88 3.38 -3.42 -16.29
N PRO A 89 2.70 -2.31 -16.53
CA PRO A 89 3.14 -1.31 -17.49
C PRO A 89 4.37 -0.52 -17.01
N THR A 90 4.57 -0.43 -15.68
CA THR A 90 5.65 0.36 -15.10
C THR A 90 7.01 -0.29 -15.32
N LEU A 91 7.90 0.39 -16.01
CA LEU A 91 9.27 -0.04 -16.24
C LEU A 91 10.24 0.55 -15.20
N MET A 92 11.43 -0.05 -15.07
CA MET A 92 12.47 0.47 -14.20
C MET A 92 12.93 1.89 -14.59
N GLU A 93 12.81 2.23 -15.88
CA GLU A 93 13.09 3.57 -16.37
C GLU A 93 12.08 4.59 -15.85
N ASP A 94 10.80 4.24 -15.83
CA ASP A 94 9.74 5.10 -15.29
C ASP A 94 9.97 5.38 -13.80
N ILE A 95 10.36 4.35 -13.04
CA ILE A 95 10.68 4.49 -11.61
C ILE A 95 11.88 5.42 -11.41
N LYS A 96 12.93 5.29 -12.22
CA LYS A 96 14.13 6.16 -12.13
C LYS A 96 13.84 7.60 -12.50
N ASN A 97 12.96 7.82 -13.46
CA ASN A 97 12.60 9.15 -13.96
C ASN A 97 11.45 9.80 -13.17
N TYR A 98 10.81 9.05 -12.26
CA TYR A 98 9.71 9.55 -11.47
C TYR A 98 10.16 10.70 -10.55
N LYS A 99 9.47 11.82 -10.65
CA LYS A 99 9.63 12.95 -9.74
C LYS A 99 8.34 13.10 -8.93
N SER A 100 8.45 12.98 -7.63
CA SER A 100 7.32 13.17 -6.74
C SER A 100 6.73 14.57 -6.89
N GLN A 101 5.41 14.66 -6.98
CA GLN A 101 4.68 15.94 -6.97
C GLN A 101 4.49 16.46 -5.54
N SER A 102 4.60 15.61 -4.54
CA SER A 102 4.51 16.00 -3.14
C SER A 102 5.88 16.02 -2.49
N ASN A 103 6.20 17.12 -1.84
CA ASN A 103 7.44 17.29 -1.08
C ASN A 103 7.15 17.03 0.40
N SER A 104 7.14 15.77 0.81
CA SER A 104 7.01 15.42 2.22
C SER A 104 8.00 14.33 2.61
N ILE A 105 8.55 14.43 3.81
CA ILE A 105 9.36 13.39 4.44
C ILE A 105 8.54 12.85 5.60
N GLY A 106 8.49 11.55 5.77
CA GLY A 106 7.73 10.90 6.82
C GLY A 106 8.51 9.79 7.51
N SER A 107 8.32 9.69 8.82
CA SER A 107 8.81 8.57 9.63
C SER A 107 7.65 7.95 10.37
N GLY A 108 7.65 6.65 10.54
CA GLY A 108 6.62 5.92 11.28
C GLY A 108 7.23 4.80 12.12
N GLN A 109 6.73 4.62 13.33
CA GLN A 109 7.15 3.56 14.23
C GLN A 109 5.93 2.83 14.79
N VAL A 110 5.95 1.50 14.71
CA VAL A 110 4.99 0.63 15.40
C VAL A 110 5.66 0.14 16.66
N LEU A 111 5.04 0.43 17.82
CA LEU A 111 5.61 0.07 19.11
C LEU A 111 5.30 -1.40 19.44
N GLY A 112 6.25 -2.11 20.02
CA GLY A 112 6.11 -3.51 20.42
C GLY A 112 5.22 -3.72 21.66
N CYS A 113 4.92 -2.64 22.41
CA CYS A 113 4.03 -2.66 23.57
C CYS A 113 3.32 -1.32 23.70
N ASP A 114 2.23 -1.31 24.48
CA ASP A 114 1.50 -0.08 24.81
C ASP A 114 2.40 0.83 25.65
N CYS A 115 2.38 2.12 25.36
CA CYS A 115 3.11 3.12 26.10
C CYS A 115 2.18 4.19 26.70
N ASN A 116 2.58 4.75 27.81
CA ASN A 116 1.90 5.90 28.42
C ASN A 116 2.24 7.20 27.67
N TYR A 117 1.56 8.28 28.04
CA TYR A 117 1.72 9.57 27.39
C TYR A 117 3.17 10.11 27.43
N GLU A 118 3.87 9.98 28.56
CA GLU A 118 5.23 10.52 28.69
C GLU A 118 6.23 9.76 27.81
N ASN A 119 6.12 8.43 27.74
CA ASN A 119 6.95 7.61 26.88
C ASN A 119 6.61 7.87 25.39
N GLY A 120 5.33 7.98 25.04
CA GLY A 120 4.93 8.33 23.69
C GLY A 120 5.45 9.71 23.26
N LYS A 121 5.41 10.68 24.13
CA LYS A 121 5.97 12.01 23.90
C LYS A 121 7.49 11.98 23.70
N LEU A 122 8.21 11.14 24.43
CA LEU A 122 9.66 10.97 24.26
C LEU A 122 9.97 10.37 22.88
N ILE A 123 9.27 9.31 22.49
CA ILE A 123 9.41 8.67 21.19
C ILE A 123 9.16 9.66 20.04
N VAL A 124 8.09 10.48 20.15
CA VAL A 124 7.81 11.51 19.14
C VAL A 124 8.95 12.53 19.05
N LYS A 125 9.54 12.94 20.18
CA LYS A 125 10.70 13.86 20.17
C LYS A 125 11.90 13.24 19.44
N GLU A 126 12.23 11.98 19.71
CA GLU A 126 13.30 11.26 19.04
C GLU A 126 13.03 11.14 17.53
N MET A 127 11.80 10.82 17.14
CA MET A 127 11.42 10.76 15.73
C MET A 127 11.54 12.12 15.02
N VAL A 128 11.13 13.20 15.70
CA VAL A 128 11.26 14.56 15.15
C VAL A 128 12.73 14.96 15.01
N ASP A 129 13.57 14.63 15.98
CA ASP A 129 15.01 14.92 15.93
C ASP A 129 15.64 14.23 14.71
N LEU A 130 15.35 12.95 14.47
CA LEU A 130 15.82 12.23 13.30
C LEU A 130 15.31 12.83 11.99
N LEU A 131 14.04 13.26 11.92
CA LEU A 131 13.52 13.95 10.74
C LEU A 131 14.18 15.30 10.49
N CYS A 132 14.50 16.04 11.55
CA CYS A 132 15.25 17.31 11.42
C CYS A 132 16.66 17.07 10.86
N LEU A 133 17.36 16.02 11.32
CA LEU A 133 18.66 15.64 10.78
C LEU A 133 18.55 15.27 9.30
N GLU A 134 17.53 14.53 8.90
CA GLU A 134 17.29 14.18 7.50
C GLU A 134 17.01 15.42 6.62
N LEU A 135 16.24 16.38 7.12
CA LEU A 135 16.02 17.65 6.43
C LEU A 135 17.32 18.42 6.22
N VAL A 136 18.17 18.49 7.25
CA VAL A 136 19.50 19.15 7.16
C VAL A 136 20.39 18.45 6.15
N ASP A 137 20.47 17.12 6.20
CA ASP A 137 21.29 16.32 5.28
C ASP A 137 20.87 16.52 3.82
N LYS A 138 19.57 16.64 3.57
CA LYS A 138 19.02 16.90 2.24
C LYS A 138 18.99 18.38 1.83
N GLY A 139 19.39 19.29 2.69
CA GLY A 139 19.33 20.73 2.44
C GLY A 139 17.89 21.25 2.28
N LEU A 140 16.92 20.65 2.98
CA LEU A 140 15.51 20.97 2.90
C LEU A 140 15.01 21.72 4.13
N VAL A 141 13.93 22.47 3.96
CA VAL A 141 13.20 23.13 5.02
C VAL A 141 11.71 22.73 4.94
N THR A 142 11.00 22.85 6.04
CA THR A 142 9.55 22.62 6.08
C THR A 142 8.85 23.73 6.85
N ASP A 143 7.62 24.03 6.46
CA ASP A 143 6.71 24.98 7.14
C ASP A 143 5.56 24.27 7.85
N SER A 144 5.51 22.95 7.76
CA SER A 144 4.39 22.18 8.28
C SER A 144 4.84 20.83 8.83
N ILE A 145 4.26 20.42 9.96
CA ILE A 145 4.43 19.10 10.53
C ILE A 145 3.06 18.49 10.83
N THR A 146 2.91 17.21 10.50
CA THR A 146 1.70 16.43 10.82
C THR A 146 2.08 15.23 11.67
N LEU A 147 1.40 15.07 12.80
CA LEU A 147 1.55 13.92 13.68
C LEU A 147 0.29 13.04 13.58
N HIS A 148 0.50 11.75 13.38
CA HIS A 148 -0.53 10.72 13.46
C HIS A 148 -0.24 9.78 14.62
N ILE A 149 -1.26 9.48 15.43
CA ILE A 149 -1.16 8.56 16.56
C ILE A 149 -2.20 7.46 16.38
N GLY A 150 -1.73 6.23 16.17
CA GLY A 150 -2.55 5.02 16.24
C GLY A 150 -2.60 4.50 17.69
N TYR A 151 -3.76 4.02 18.10
CA TYR A 151 -3.92 3.39 19.42
C TYR A 151 -3.84 1.86 19.28
N SER A 152 -3.45 1.21 20.37
CA SER A 152 -3.48 -0.24 20.50
C SER A 152 -4.88 -0.81 20.22
N LYS A 153 -4.93 -2.03 19.69
CA LYS A 153 -6.18 -2.76 19.42
C LYS A 153 -7.05 -2.97 20.65
N HIS A 154 -6.47 -2.82 21.85
CA HIS A 154 -7.19 -2.92 23.13
C HIS A 154 -7.96 -1.65 23.49
N PHE A 155 -7.72 -0.56 22.78
CA PHE A 155 -8.43 0.69 22.97
C PHE A 155 -9.37 0.96 21.79
N GLU A 156 -10.67 1.07 22.07
CA GLU A 156 -11.68 1.44 21.07
C GLU A 156 -11.62 2.96 20.76
N LYS A 157 -10.43 3.46 20.44
CA LYS A 157 -10.22 4.85 20.04
C LYS A 157 -9.84 4.92 18.57
N LYS A 158 -10.45 5.87 17.87
CA LYS A 158 -10.03 6.20 16.50
C LYS A 158 -8.63 6.84 16.53
N PRO A 159 -7.78 6.57 15.52
CA PRO A 159 -6.51 7.26 15.37
C PRO A 159 -6.69 8.77 15.43
N ALA A 160 -5.75 9.45 16.07
CA ALA A 160 -5.73 10.91 16.15
C ALA A 160 -4.65 11.45 15.19
N HIS A 161 -4.90 12.63 14.64
CA HIS A 161 -3.89 13.38 13.89
C HIS A 161 -4.02 14.87 14.14
N GLY A 162 -2.92 15.58 13.99
CA GLY A 162 -2.88 17.02 14.09
C GLY A 162 -1.79 17.57 13.18
N THR A 163 -2.06 18.71 12.56
CA THR A 163 -1.10 19.44 11.73
C THR A 163 -0.83 20.80 12.34
N ALA A 164 0.44 21.17 12.44
CA ALA A 164 0.89 22.50 12.84
C ALA A 164 1.69 23.14 11.71
N ARG A 165 1.47 24.43 11.48
CA ARG A 165 2.32 25.25 10.64
C ARG A 165 3.38 25.93 11.51
N MET A 166 4.60 25.96 10.98
CA MET A 166 5.72 26.67 11.62
C MET A 166 5.88 28.00 10.88
N THR A 167 5.97 29.08 11.63
CA THR A 167 6.22 30.46 11.12
C THR A 167 7.68 30.79 11.28
#